data_741821d7e5937a631c16fd830ac63154
#
_entry.id   741821d7e5937a631c16fd830ac63154
#
_cell.length_a   1.000
_cell.length_b   1.000
_cell.length_c   1.000
_cell.angle_alpha   90.00
_cell.angle_beta   90.00
_cell.angle_gamma   90.00
#
_symmetry.space_group_name_H-M   'P 1'
#
loop_
_entity.id
_entity.type
_entity.pdbx_description
1 polymer ?
#
loop_
_entity_poly.entity_id
_entity_poly.type
_entity_poly.pdbx_seq_one_letter_code
_entity_poly.pdbx_strand_id
1 'polypeptide(L)'
;IGFGKNSQEVLIPSFISAYTGKNVQDVGLNPISDKPKINWSIQYDGLTEAFKGVFSRISFRHSYRSNFTINNFQSNLNYNENSFNASGNYESKMFFSNINLVEQFNPLIQIDLELKNSLRLSFDVIKDRAISLSLANNLVTESWGNEYSIGLGYRARNLKLWSRFASNANRFIGDLNTKLDFNIRKNLTVIRNLNIDDNKVSAGQSVFSLRISADYALNRNFSTIFFYDHLF
;
A
#
# COMPACT_ATOMS: atom_id res chain seq x y z
N ILE A 1 -15.24 -40.38 5.58
CA ILE A 1 -16.30 -39.41 5.26
C ILE A 1 -15.85 -38.08 5.84
N GLY A 2 -15.84 -37.03 5.05
CA GLY A 2 -15.39 -35.70 5.46
C GLY A 2 -15.58 -34.68 4.34
N PHE A 3 -14.89 -33.57 4.43
CA PHE A 3 -14.82 -32.57 3.35
C PHE A 3 -13.73 -32.93 2.34
N GLY A 4 -13.99 -32.75 1.06
CA GLY A 4 -12.99 -32.97 0.01
C GLY A 4 -11.86 -31.93 0.07
N LYS A 5 -10.67 -32.26 -0.49
CA LYS A 5 -9.49 -31.39 -0.48
C LYS A 5 -9.74 -29.97 -1.06
N ASN A 6 -10.70 -29.86 -1.97
CA ASN A 6 -11.05 -28.61 -2.64
C ASN A 6 -12.32 -27.96 -2.05
N SER A 7 -12.87 -28.51 -0.96
CA SER A 7 -14.02 -27.88 -0.30
C SER A 7 -13.58 -26.61 0.44
N GLN A 8 -14.47 -25.65 0.51
CA GLN A 8 -14.21 -24.38 1.19
C GLN A 8 -13.89 -24.56 2.69
N GLU A 9 -14.44 -25.58 3.34
CA GLU A 9 -14.20 -25.92 4.75
C GLU A 9 -12.76 -26.40 4.99
N VAL A 10 -12.04 -26.80 3.94
CA VAL A 10 -10.63 -27.15 3.96
C VAL A 10 -9.78 -25.98 3.47
N LEU A 11 -10.17 -25.36 2.35
CA LEU A 11 -9.39 -24.32 1.71
C LEU A 11 -9.33 -23.03 2.54
N ILE A 12 -10.44 -22.62 3.18
CA ILE A 12 -10.49 -21.38 3.96
C ILE A 12 -9.61 -21.44 5.20
N PRO A 13 -9.72 -22.45 6.08
CA PRO A 13 -8.83 -22.56 7.23
C PRO A 13 -7.35 -22.70 6.84
N SER A 14 -7.07 -23.47 5.79
CA SER A 14 -5.72 -23.63 5.27
C SER A 14 -5.14 -22.32 4.77
N PHE A 15 -5.93 -21.54 4.03
CA PHE A 15 -5.57 -20.20 3.57
C PHE A 15 -5.29 -19.26 4.73
N ILE A 16 -6.19 -19.19 5.71
CA ILE A 16 -6.02 -18.33 6.89
C ILE A 16 -4.78 -18.75 7.68
N SER A 17 -4.57 -20.05 7.89
CA SER A 17 -3.40 -20.58 8.58
C SER A 17 -2.10 -20.19 7.84
N ALA A 18 -2.02 -20.45 6.55
CA ALA A 18 -0.83 -20.17 5.73
C ALA A 18 -0.40 -18.69 5.75
N TYR A 19 -1.38 -17.77 5.79
CA TYR A 19 -1.10 -16.34 5.69
C TYR A 19 -1.16 -15.57 7.01
N THR A 20 -1.68 -16.16 8.07
CA THR A 20 -1.65 -15.56 9.42
C THR A 20 -0.58 -16.16 10.34
N GLY A 21 0.03 -17.26 9.93
CA GLY A 21 1.00 -18.00 10.74
C GLY A 21 0.36 -18.75 11.92
N LYS A 22 -0.97 -18.84 11.98
CA LYS A 22 -1.68 -19.62 13.00
C LYS A 22 -1.67 -21.10 12.64
N ASN A 23 -1.69 -21.97 13.66
CA ASN A 23 -1.88 -23.39 13.41
C ASN A 23 -3.27 -23.61 12.80
N VAL A 24 -3.39 -24.55 11.84
CA VAL A 24 -4.68 -24.89 11.20
C VAL A 24 -5.73 -25.32 12.23
N GLN A 25 -5.32 -26.00 13.31
CA GLN A 25 -6.20 -26.43 14.40
C GLN A 25 -6.79 -25.27 15.21
N ASP A 26 -6.10 -24.11 15.22
CA ASP A 26 -6.53 -22.90 15.94
C ASP A 26 -7.38 -21.97 15.07
N VAL A 27 -7.54 -22.31 13.79
CA VAL A 27 -8.37 -21.56 12.84
C VAL A 27 -9.75 -22.20 12.81
N GLY A 28 -10.76 -21.45 13.23
CA GLY A 28 -12.15 -21.90 13.17
C GLY A 28 -12.62 -22.15 11.73
N LEU A 29 -13.56 -23.07 11.55
CA LEU A 29 -14.21 -23.31 10.25
C LEU A 29 -15.09 -22.13 9.81
N ASN A 30 -15.42 -21.23 10.74
CA ASN A 30 -16.11 -20.00 10.40
C ASN A 30 -15.13 -19.01 9.79
N PRO A 31 -15.28 -18.65 8.50
CA PRO A 31 -14.39 -17.72 7.84
C PRO A 31 -14.54 -16.27 8.36
N ILE A 32 -15.65 -15.98 9.05
CA ILE A 32 -15.89 -14.67 9.66
C ILE A 32 -15.10 -14.63 10.98
N SER A 33 -14.01 -13.91 10.98
CA SER A 33 -13.22 -13.71 12.20
C SER A 33 -13.93 -12.71 13.11
N ASP A 34 -14.29 -13.17 14.33
CA ASP A 34 -14.87 -12.31 15.36
C ASP A 34 -13.86 -11.31 15.97
N LYS A 35 -12.58 -11.46 15.63
CA LYS A 35 -11.52 -10.60 16.15
C LYS A 35 -11.15 -9.54 15.12
N PRO A 36 -11.40 -8.25 15.41
CA PRO A 36 -10.97 -7.18 14.53
C PRO A 36 -9.45 -7.20 14.40
N LYS A 37 -8.95 -7.06 13.18
CA LYS A 37 -7.53 -6.83 12.95
C LYS A 37 -7.19 -5.41 13.43
N ILE A 38 -6.13 -5.29 14.20
CA ILE A 38 -5.69 -4.00 14.73
C ILE A 38 -4.95 -3.27 13.62
N ASN A 39 -5.44 -2.08 13.27
CA ASN A 39 -4.76 -1.13 12.41
C ASN A 39 -4.15 -0.04 13.30
N TRP A 40 -2.96 0.44 12.95
CA TRP A 40 -2.30 1.49 13.72
C TRP A 40 -1.58 2.49 12.84
N SER A 41 -1.36 3.67 13.39
CA SER A 41 -0.50 4.70 12.82
C SER A 41 0.29 5.35 13.96
N ILE A 42 1.59 5.44 13.78
CA ILE A 42 2.52 6.02 14.74
C ILE A 42 3.20 7.20 14.06
N GLN A 43 3.21 8.35 14.73
CA GLN A 43 3.98 9.52 14.35
C GLN A 43 4.83 9.94 15.54
N TYR A 44 6.10 10.26 15.27
CA TYR A 44 7.03 10.69 16.29
C TYR A 44 7.87 11.87 15.79
N ASP A 45 7.72 13.02 16.43
CA ASP A 45 8.41 14.27 16.10
C ASP A 45 9.46 14.67 17.17
N GLY A 46 9.63 13.87 18.24
CA GLY A 46 10.48 14.20 19.39
C GLY A 46 11.97 14.30 19.09
N LEU A 47 12.47 13.71 17.99
CA LEU A 47 13.85 13.83 17.55
C LEU A 47 14.25 15.27 17.21
N THR A 48 13.30 16.12 16.89
CA THR A 48 13.55 17.55 16.59
C THR A 48 14.28 18.25 17.71
N GLU A 49 13.89 18.01 18.96
CA GLU A 49 14.52 18.64 20.14
C GLU A 49 15.98 18.19 20.33
N ALA A 50 16.27 16.91 20.08
CA ALA A 50 17.61 16.36 20.22
C ALA A 50 18.60 16.94 19.18
N PHE A 51 18.08 17.28 18.00
CA PHE A 51 18.87 17.74 16.85
C PHE A 51 18.57 19.20 16.42
N LYS A 52 17.98 19.98 17.31
CA LYS A 52 17.58 21.39 17.06
C LYS A 52 18.70 22.33 16.60
N GLY A 53 19.95 21.92 16.74
CA GLY A 53 21.10 22.66 16.20
C GLY A 53 21.09 22.77 14.65
N VAL A 54 20.68 21.72 13.98
CA VAL A 54 20.76 21.56 12.52
C VAL A 54 19.37 21.52 11.87
N PHE A 55 18.43 20.79 12.47
CA PHE A 55 17.09 20.58 11.93
C PHE A 55 16.09 21.53 12.57
N SER A 56 15.13 22.00 11.78
CA SER A 56 13.93 22.70 12.22
C SER A 56 12.78 21.73 12.49
N ARG A 57 12.80 20.58 11.80
CA ARG A 57 11.82 19.50 12.00
C ARG A 57 12.40 18.16 11.60
N ILE A 58 12.11 17.13 12.43
CA ILE A 58 12.32 15.72 12.13
C ILE A 58 11.03 15.00 12.47
N SER A 59 10.41 14.35 11.49
CA SER A 59 9.19 13.58 11.67
C SER A 59 9.40 12.16 11.18
N PHE A 60 9.00 11.19 11.99
CA PHE A 60 8.96 9.78 11.65
C PHE A 60 7.51 9.31 11.65
N ARG A 61 7.12 8.53 10.63
CA ARG A 61 5.80 7.90 10.55
C ARG A 61 5.92 6.43 10.20
N HIS A 62 5.03 5.66 10.79
CA HIS A 62 4.82 4.24 10.48
C HIS A 62 3.33 3.94 10.58
N SER A 63 2.76 3.25 9.60
CA SER A 63 1.37 2.82 9.69
C SER A 63 1.16 1.43 9.07
N TYR A 64 0.23 0.71 9.65
CA TYR A 64 -0.22 -0.59 9.19
C TYR A 64 -1.73 -0.63 9.11
N ARG A 65 -2.24 -1.14 8.00
CA ARG A 65 -3.66 -1.43 7.80
C ARG A 65 -3.81 -2.84 7.24
N SER A 66 -4.73 -3.58 7.81
CA SER A 66 -5.14 -4.89 7.30
C SER A 66 -6.64 -4.94 7.15
N ASN A 67 -7.10 -5.54 6.06
CA ASN A 67 -8.51 -5.80 5.80
C ASN A 67 -8.70 -7.23 5.33
N PHE A 68 -9.63 -7.94 5.97
CA PHE A 68 -10.07 -9.28 5.58
C PHE A 68 -11.52 -9.20 5.14
N THR A 69 -11.80 -9.64 3.94
CA THR A 69 -13.14 -9.54 3.34
C THR A 69 -13.54 -10.87 2.75
N ILE A 70 -14.77 -11.27 3.04
CA ILE A 70 -15.45 -12.39 2.38
C ILE A 70 -16.45 -11.77 1.42
N ASN A 71 -16.25 -12.02 0.13
CA ASN A 71 -17.12 -11.49 -0.91
C ASN A 71 -18.16 -12.55 -1.28
N ASN A 72 -19.40 -12.10 -1.34
CA ASN A 72 -20.55 -12.87 -1.82
C ASN A 72 -20.66 -14.25 -1.14
N PHE A 73 -21.59 -14.37 -0.25
CA PHE A 73 -22.01 -15.67 0.25
C PHE A 73 -23.40 -16.02 -0.29
N GLN A 74 -23.63 -17.31 -0.50
CA GLN A 74 -24.91 -17.84 -0.92
C GLN A 74 -25.27 -19.02 -0.03
N SER A 75 -26.48 -19.03 0.53
CA SER A 75 -26.95 -20.19 1.28
C SER A 75 -27.24 -21.37 0.35
N ASN A 76 -26.82 -22.55 0.75
CA ASN A 76 -27.21 -23.79 0.06
C ASN A 76 -28.65 -24.17 0.46
N LEU A 77 -29.60 -23.87 -0.41
CA LEU A 77 -31.01 -24.13 -0.15
C LEU A 77 -31.34 -25.63 -0.09
N ASN A 78 -30.50 -26.49 -0.63
CA ASN A 78 -30.62 -27.93 -0.63
C ASN A 78 -29.84 -28.60 0.51
N TYR A 79 -29.21 -27.79 1.39
CA TYR A 79 -28.43 -28.34 2.49
C TYR A 79 -29.28 -29.15 3.45
N ASN A 80 -28.82 -30.38 3.75
CA ASN A 80 -29.32 -31.23 4.82
C ASN A 80 -28.10 -31.76 5.59
N GLU A 81 -28.18 -31.80 6.92
CA GLU A 81 -27.07 -32.23 7.79
C GLU A 81 -26.51 -33.62 7.46
N ASN A 82 -27.31 -34.48 6.83
CA ASN A 82 -26.92 -35.83 6.42
C ASN A 82 -26.70 -35.96 4.91
N SER A 83 -26.64 -34.85 4.17
CA SER A 83 -26.46 -34.92 2.72
C SER A 83 -24.99 -35.03 2.35
N PHE A 84 -24.74 -35.86 1.34
CA PHE A 84 -23.44 -36.04 0.74
C PHE A 84 -23.53 -35.64 -0.73
N ASN A 85 -22.48 -35.01 -1.21
CA ASN A 85 -22.33 -34.71 -2.65
C ASN A 85 -22.08 -36.01 -3.46
N ALA A 86 -22.10 -35.90 -4.78
CA ALA A 86 -21.86 -37.04 -5.67
C ALA A 86 -20.53 -37.77 -5.44
N SER A 87 -19.55 -37.13 -4.77
CA SER A 87 -18.26 -37.71 -4.40
C SER A 87 -18.25 -38.34 -2.99
N GLY A 88 -19.38 -38.38 -2.29
CA GLY A 88 -19.47 -38.92 -0.95
C GLY A 88 -18.90 -38.03 0.16
N ASN A 89 -18.67 -36.76 -0.10
CA ASN A 89 -18.19 -35.76 0.86
C ASN A 89 -19.39 -34.97 1.42
N TYR A 90 -19.21 -34.39 2.62
CA TYR A 90 -20.21 -33.47 3.18
C TYR A 90 -20.47 -32.29 2.29
N GLU A 91 -21.69 -31.81 2.27
CA GLU A 91 -22.09 -30.60 1.58
C GLU A 91 -21.91 -29.37 2.48
N SER A 92 -21.60 -28.24 1.83
CA SER A 92 -21.43 -26.96 2.51
C SER A 92 -22.80 -26.30 2.76
N LYS A 93 -23.00 -25.74 3.95
CA LYS A 93 -24.19 -24.97 4.31
C LYS A 93 -24.31 -23.64 3.58
N MET A 94 -23.20 -23.00 3.31
CA MET A 94 -23.10 -21.74 2.59
C MET A 94 -21.94 -21.85 1.59
N PHE A 95 -22.05 -21.14 0.50
CA PHE A 95 -20.99 -21.03 -0.50
C PHE A 95 -20.40 -19.62 -0.47
N PHE A 96 -19.08 -19.54 -0.46
CA PHE A 96 -18.33 -18.31 -0.58
C PHE A 96 -17.66 -18.23 -1.95
N SER A 97 -17.67 -17.06 -2.60
CA SER A 97 -17.04 -16.92 -3.91
C SER A 97 -15.53 -16.64 -3.77
N ASN A 98 -15.19 -15.63 -2.99
CA ASN A 98 -13.81 -15.18 -2.82
C ASN A 98 -13.57 -14.72 -1.38
N ILE A 99 -12.34 -14.93 -0.94
CA ILE A 99 -11.82 -14.39 0.32
C ILE A 99 -10.60 -13.54 0.00
N ASN A 100 -10.58 -12.31 0.49
CA ASN A 100 -9.50 -11.36 0.26
C ASN A 100 -8.86 -10.95 1.58
N LEU A 101 -7.54 -10.92 1.58
CA LEU A 101 -6.72 -10.35 2.63
C LEU A 101 -5.86 -9.26 2.00
N VAL A 102 -5.98 -8.05 2.50
CA VAL A 102 -5.15 -6.91 2.09
C VAL A 102 -4.37 -6.42 3.30
N GLU A 103 -3.08 -6.28 3.16
CA GLU A 103 -2.17 -5.74 4.16
C GLU A 103 -1.37 -4.62 3.55
N GLN A 104 -1.31 -3.48 4.24
CA GLN A 104 -0.65 -2.28 3.74
C GLN A 104 0.16 -1.64 4.87
N PHE A 105 1.44 -1.44 4.60
CA PHE A 105 2.30 -0.53 5.34
C PHE A 105 2.42 0.76 4.52
N ASN A 106 1.61 1.75 4.86
CA ASN A 106 1.56 3.01 4.11
C ASN A 106 1.55 4.21 5.09
N PRO A 107 2.77 4.67 5.45
CA PRO A 107 4.11 4.14 5.10
C PRO A 107 4.57 2.98 6.01
N LEU A 108 5.49 2.14 5.51
CA LEU A 108 6.28 1.25 6.37
C LEU A 108 7.27 2.08 7.19
N ILE A 109 7.96 3.00 6.54
CA ILE A 109 8.84 3.99 7.15
C ILE A 109 8.73 5.26 6.32
N GLN A 110 8.42 6.38 6.96
CA GLN A 110 8.54 7.71 6.39
C GLN A 110 9.36 8.57 7.33
N ILE A 111 10.34 9.25 6.76
CA ILE A 111 11.22 10.19 7.48
C ILE A 111 11.18 11.51 6.72
N ASP A 112 10.68 12.56 7.38
CA ASP A 112 10.68 13.92 6.87
C ASP A 112 11.65 14.75 7.69
N LEU A 113 12.64 15.34 7.02
CA LEU A 113 13.66 16.18 7.61
C LEU A 113 13.56 17.59 7.02
N GLU A 114 13.51 18.59 7.87
CA GLU A 114 13.61 19.98 7.45
C GLU A 114 14.80 20.63 8.17
N LEU A 115 15.75 21.15 7.39
CA LEU A 115 16.91 21.84 7.88
C LEU A 115 16.60 23.34 8.09
N LYS A 116 17.36 24.01 8.93
CA LYS A 116 17.22 25.46 9.19
C LYS A 116 17.43 26.33 7.96
N ASN A 117 18.17 25.86 6.97
CA ASN A 117 18.39 26.53 5.69
C ASN A 117 17.26 26.32 4.67
N SER A 118 16.09 25.81 5.11
CA SER A 118 14.93 25.53 4.27
C SER A 118 15.11 24.36 3.27
N LEU A 119 16.15 23.55 3.44
CA LEU A 119 16.29 22.29 2.71
C LEU A 119 15.38 21.24 3.37
N ARG A 120 14.63 20.50 2.57
CA ARG A 120 13.77 19.40 2.98
C ARG A 120 14.22 18.11 2.34
N LEU A 121 14.23 17.06 3.12
CA LEU A 121 14.54 15.72 2.68
C LEU A 121 13.37 14.83 3.12
N SER A 122 12.86 14.01 2.23
CA SER A 122 11.87 12.99 2.54
C SER A 122 12.34 11.63 2.05
N PHE A 123 12.13 10.63 2.86
CA PHE A 123 12.35 9.23 2.53
C PHE A 123 11.12 8.44 2.90
N ASP A 124 10.57 7.68 1.95
CA ASP A 124 9.35 6.92 2.16
C ASP A 124 9.49 5.50 1.60
N VAL A 125 9.04 4.53 2.38
CA VAL A 125 8.94 3.11 1.99
C VAL A 125 7.52 2.65 2.21
N ILE A 126 6.86 2.24 1.12
CA ILE A 126 5.52 1.66 1.16
C ILE A 126 5.61 0.19 0.78
N LYS A 127 4.87 -0.66 1.49
CA LYS A 127 4.70 -2.06 1.14
C LYS A 127 3.23 -2.41 1.20
N ASP A 128 2.74 -3.03 0.15
CA ASP A 128 1.39 -3.56 0.08
C ASP A 128 1.39 -5.01 -0.38
N ARG A 129 0.44 -5.77 0.13
CA ARG A 129 0.20 -7.17 -0.20
C ARG A 129 -1.29 -7.40 -0.28
N ALA A 130 -1.74 -7.97 -1.37
CA ALA A 130 -3.13 -8.40 -1.53
C ALA A 130 -3.15 -9.88 -1.90
N ILE A 131 -3.96 -10.64 -1.19
CA ILE A 131 -4.12 -12.09 -1.43
C ILE A 131 -5.61 -12.35 -1.60
N SER A 132 -5.96 -13.05 -2.67
CA SER A 132 -7.33 -13.46 -2.99
C SER A 132 -7.37 -14.97 -3.20
N LEU A 133 -8.22 -15.65 -2.43
CA LEU A 133 -8.58 -17.05 -2.65
C LEU A 133 -9.91 -17.09 -3.41
N SER A 134 -9.89 -17.58 -4.64
CA SER A 134 -11.10 -17.91 -5.42
C SER A 134 -11.47 -19.35 -5.20
N LEU A 135 -12.63 -19.56 -4.58
CA LEU A 135 -13.16 -20.91 -4.29
C LEU A 135 -13.79 -21.56 -5.52
N ALA A 136 -14.25 -20.75 -6.48
CA ALA A 136 -14.81 -21.26 -7.72
C ALA A 136 -13.77 -21.96 -8.63
N ASN A 137 -12.53 -21.46 -8.61
CA ASN A 137 -11.46 -21.93 -9.49
C ASN A 137 -10.33 -22.61 -8.73
N ASN A 138 -10.36 -22.65 -7.40
CA ASN A 138 -9.28 -23.12 -6.53
C ASN A 138 -7.94 -22.41 -6.82
N LEU A 139 -8.01 -21.08 -7.00
CA LEU A 139 -6.85 -20.25 -7.29
C LEU A 139 -6.57 -19.30 -6.13
N VAL A 140 -5.29 -19.17 -5.78
CA VAL A 140 -4.81 -18.10 -4.91
C VAL A 140 -4.02 -17.13 -5.77
N THR A 141 -4.48 -15.88 -5.80
CA THR A 141 -3.75 -14.76 -6.43
C THR A 141 -3.12 -13.93 -5.33
N GLU A 142 -1.82 -13.74 -5.40
CA GLU A 142 -1.07 -12.93 -4.47
C GLU A 142 -0.31 -11.83 -5.21
N SER A 143 -0.54 -10.59 -4.83
CA SER A 143 0.12 -9.40 -5.40
C SER A 143 0.90 -8.67 -4.31
N TRP A 144 2.12 -8.26 -4.63
CA TRP A 144 2.99 -7.44 -3.77
C TRP A 144 3.34 -6.16 -4.48
N GLY A 145 3.31 -5.06 -3.73
CA GLY A 145 3.85 -3.78 -4.13
C GLY A 145 4.93 -3.33 -3.14
N ASN A 146 6.07 -2.90 -3.67
CA ASN A 146 7.12 -2.26 -2.90
C ASN A 146 7.46 -0.93 -3.57
N GLU A 147 7.36 0.16 -2.82
CA GLU A 147 7.65 1.50 -3.31
C GLU A 147 8.67 2.18 -2.41
N TYR A 148 9.65 2.81 -3.03
CA TYR A 148 10.72 3.56 -2.40
C TYR A 148 10.74 4.95 -3.02
N SER A 149 10.59 5.97 -2.19
CA SER A 149 10.59 7.36 -2.63
C SER A 149 11.64 8.16 -1.89
N ILE A 150 12.33 9.02 -2.61
CA ILE A 150 13.25 10.01 -2.05
C ILE A 150 12.85 11.36 -2.61
N GLY A 151 12.61 12.33 -1.73
CA GLY A 151 12.28 13.70 -2.09
C GLY A 151 13.31 14.68 -1.57
N LEU A 152 13.65 15.64 -2.41
CA LEU A 152 14.47 16.80 -2.08
C LEU A 152 13.65 18.06 -2.33
N GLY A 153 13.56 18.95 -1.36
CA GLY A 153 12.88 20.22 -1.51
C GLY A 153 13.74 21.35 -1.00
N TYR A 154 13.71 22.49 -1.69
CA TYR A 154 14.40 23.69 -1.26
C TYR A 154 13.50 24.91 -1.45
N ARG A 155 13.41 25.75 -0.42
CA ARG A 155 12.68 27.01 -0.48
C ARG A 155 13.63 28.19 -0.38
N ALA A 156 13.81 28.90 -1.50
CA ALA A 156 14.49 30.18 -1.53
C ALA A 156 13.47 31.29 -1.24
N ARG A 157 13.62 31.95 -0.07
CA ARG A 157 12.75 33.06 0.33
C ARG A 157 13.25 34.36 -0.27
N ASN A 158 12.31 35.23 -0.65
CA ASN A 158 12.60 36.57 -1.17
C ASN A 158 13.60 36.57 -2.38
N LEU A 159 13.46 35.55 -3.24
CA LEU A 159 14.26 35.48 -4.44
C LEU A 159 13.91 36.65 -5.37
N LYS A 160 14.93 37.42 -5.79
CA LYS A 160 14.78 38.54 -6.70
C LYS A 160 15.05 38.06 -8.13
N LEU A 161 14.00 37.95 -8.93
CA LEU A 161 14.16 37.68 -10.36
C LEU A 161 14.28 38.99 -11.13
N TRP A 162 15.25 39.01 -12.04
CA TRP A 162 15.54 40.16 -12.90
C TRP A 162 14.75 39.97 -14.21
N SER A 163 13.85 40.90 -14.52
CA SER A 163 13.17 40.93 -15.82
C SER A 163 13.84 41.90 -16.75
N ARG A 164 14.29 41.44 -17.91
CA ARG A 164 14.78 42.29 -19.02
C ARG A 164 13.68 43.20 -19.58
N PHE A 165 12.43 42.97 -19.29
CA PHE A 165 11.28 43.70 -19.85
C PHE A 165 10.75 44.81 -18.95
N ALA A 166 11.28 44.94 -17.72
CA ALA A 166 10.88 46.01 -16.82
C ALA A 166 11.85 47.17 -16.91
N SER A 167 11.48 48.16 -17.62
CA SER A 167 12.27 49.40 -17.77
C SER A 167 12.14 50.33 -16.56
N ASN A 168 11.92 49.98 -15.41
CA ASN A 168 12.10 50.71 -14.15
C ASN A 168 11.72 49.79 -12.96
N ALA A 169 12.76 49.39 -12.22
CA ALA A 169 12.72 49.12 -10.76
C ALA A 169 11.73 48.09 -10.18
N ASN A 170 10.89 47.46 -10.95
CA ASN A 170 10.01 46.40 -10.39
C ASN A 170 10.71 45.05 -10.37
N ARG A 171 11.50 44.84 -9.33
CA ARG A 171 12.05 43.54 -8.99
C ARG A 171 10.89 42.65 -8.51
N PHE A 172 10.63 41.58 -9.23
CA PHE A 172 9.74 40.55 -8.70
C PHE A 172 10.44 39.87 -7.52
N ILE A 173 9.91 40.08 -6.33
CA ILE A 173 10.41 39.45 -5.10
C ILE A 173 9.36 38.41 -4.70
N GLY A 174 9.76 37.15 -4.75
CA GLY A 174 8.87 36.06 -4.41
C GLY A 174 9.61 34.87 -3.80
N ASP A 175 8.87 33.89 -3.37
CA ASP A 175 9.44 32.64 -2.87
C ASP A 175 9.49 31.62 -3.99
N LEU A 176 10.66 31.00 -4.18
CA LEU A 176 10.84 29.87 -5.07
C LEU A 176 10.87 28.58 -4.27
N ASN A 177 9.94 27.67 -4.53
CA ASN A 177 9.94 26.33 -3.99
C ASN A 177 10.36 25.36 -5.10
N THR A 178 11.44 24.64 -4.89
CA THR A 178 11.87 23.57 -5.81
C THR A 178 11.67 22.23 -5.15
N LYS A 179 11.27 21.23 -5.92
CA LYS A 179 11.08 19.86 -5.45
C LYS A 179 11.59 18.89 -6.50
N LEU A 180 12.34 17.90 -6.06
CA LEU A 180 12.82 16.77 -6.83
C LEU A 180 12.36 15.50 -6.13
N ASP A 181 11.52 14.72 -6.77
CA ASP A 181 11.05 13.44 -6.27
C ASP A 181 11.52 12.32 -7.18
N PHE A 182 12.02 11.30 -6.55
CA PHE A 182 12.50 10.09 -7.15
C PHE A 182 11.74 8.90 -6.55
N ASN A 183 11.13 8.08 -7.40
CA ASN A 183 10.33 6.95 -6.94
C ASN A 183 10.64 5.70 -7.75
N ILE A 184 10.74 4.57 -7.07
CA ILE A 184 10.83 3.24 -7.66
C ILE A 184 9.71 2.39 -7.07
N ARG A 185 8.79 1.91 -7.92
CA ARG A 185 7.75 0.97 -7.54
C ARG A 185 7.93 -0.35 -8.29
N LYS A 186 7.90 -1.44 -7.53
CA LYS A 186 7.93 -2.81 -8.07
C LYS A 186 6.66 -3.52 -7.65
N ASN A 187 5.92 -4.04 -8.62
CA ASN A 187 4.75 -4.87 -8.40
C ASN A 187 5.01 -6.28 -8.95
N LEU A 188 4.52 -7.28 -8.26
CA LEU A 188 4.61 -8.67 -8.67
C LEU A 188 3.29 -9.38 -8.33
N THR A 189 2.76 -10.16 -9.26
CA THR A 189 1.58 -10.99 -9.05
C THR A 189 1.89 -12.44 -9.36
N VAL A 190 1.58 -13.32 -8.41
CA VAL A 190 1.70 -14.76 -8.53
C VAL A 190 0.34 -15.40 -8.41
N ILE A 191 0.06 -16.35 -9.28
CA ILE A 191 -1.14 -17.20 -9.23
C ILE A 191 -0.70 -18.60 -8.85
N ARG A 192 -1.37 -19.17 -7.84
CA ARG A 192 -1.20 -20.55 -7.39
C ARG A 192 -2.45 -21.34 -7.69
N ASN A 193 -2.32 -22.41 -8.46
CA ASN A 193 -3.41 -23.32 -8.75
C ASN A 193 -3.37 -24.48 -7.75
N LEU A 194 -4.33 -24.51 -6.83
CA LEU A 194 -4.37 -25.51 -5.75
C LEU A 194 -4.77 -26.92 -6.23
N ASN A 195 -5.31 -27.06 -7.46
CA ASN A 195 -5.68 -28.36 -8.00
C ASN A 195 -4.46 -29.17 -8.46
N ILE A 196 -3.46 -28.46 -9.04
CA ILE A 196 -2.31 -29.08 -9.70
C ILE A 196 -0.98 -28.66 -9.06
N ASP A 197 -1.03 -27.94 -7.93
CA ASP A 197 0.14 -27.42 -7.20
C ASP A 197 1.12 -26.62 -8.10
N ASP A 198 0.56 -25.83 -9.01
CA ASP A 198 1.30 -25.03 -9.97
C ASP A 198 1.32 -23.55 -9.56
N ASN A 199 2.52 -23.00 -9.43
CA ASN A 199 2.76 -21.63 -9.03
C ASN A 199 3.40 -20.85 -10.17
N LYS A 200 2.73 -19.83 -10.69
CA LYS A 200 3.21 -19.02 -11.81
C LYS A 200 3.22 -17.55 -11.50
N VAL A 201 4.28 -16.88 -11.88
CA VAL A 201 4.29 -15.43 -11.97
C VAL A 201 3.38 -15.02 -13.12
N SER A 202 2.32 -14.31 -12.80
CA SER A 202 1.30 -13.89 -13.76
C SER A 202 1.61 -12.51 -14.35
N ALA A 203 2.12 -11.59 -13.51
CA ALA A 203 2.44 -10.24 -13.91
C ALA A 203 3.57 -9.68 -13.04
N GLY A 204 4.37 -8.81 -13.62
CA GLY A 204 5.40 -8.04 -12.91
C GLY A 204 5.61 -6.72 -13.61
N GLN A 205 5.82 -5.67 -12.82
CA GLN A 205 6.11 -4.34 -13.33
C GLN A 205 7.10 -3.65 -12.39
N SER A 206 8.08 -2.98 -12.99
CA SER A 206 8.94 -2.02 -12.29
C SER A 206 8.75 -0.66 -12.95
N VAL A 207 8.36 0.32 -12.16
CA VAL A 207 8.17 1.70 -12.61
C VAL A 207 9.17 2.57 -11.87
N PHE A 208 9.86 3.37 -12.63
CA PHE A 208 10.79 4.34 -12.15
C PHE A 208 10.28 5.72 -12.55
N SER A 209 10.16 6.63 -11.62
CA SER A 209 9.69 7.98 -11.90
C SER A 209 10.60 9.03 -11.32
N LEU A 210 10.82 10.07 -12.11
CA LEU A 210 11.51 11.28 -11.73
C LEU A 210 10.57 12.47 -11.94
N ARG A 211 10.31 13.21 -10.87
CA ARG A 211 9.52 14.45 -10.94
C ARG A 211 10.34 15.61 -10.43
N ILE A 212 10.39 16.67 -11.23
CA ILE A 212 11.04 17.93 -10.88
C ILE A 212 9.96 19.00 -10.94
N SER A 213 9.85 19.83 -9.92
CA SER A 213 8.97 20.99 -9.94
C SER A 213 9.64 22.23 -9.36
N ALA A 214 9.28 23.38 -9.90
CA ALA A 214 9.69 24.70 -9.42
C ALA A 214 8.47 25.61 -9.40
N ASP A 215 8.04 26.02 -8.23
CA ASP A 215 6.92 26.92 -7.99
C ASP A 215 7.46 28.27 -7.53
N TYR A 216 7.16 29.31 -8.30
CA TYR A 216 7.54 30.67 -7.99
C TYR A 216 6.31 31.54 -7.78
N ALA A 217 6.10 32.01 -6.54
CA ALA A 217 5.05 32.93 -6.18
C ALA A 217 5.47 34.36 -6.47
N LEU A 218 5.00 34.92 -7.58
CA LEU A 218 5.30 36.30 -8.01
C LEU A 218 4.60 37.34 -7.13
N ASN A 219 3.36 37.10 -6.75
CA ASN A 219 2.59 37.93 -5.82
C ASN A 219 1.43 37.12 -5.21
N ARG A 220 0.57 37.76 -4.41
CA ARG A 220 -0.56 37.09 -3.74
C ARG A 220 -1.57 36.44 -4.69
N ASN A 221 -1.63 36.89 -5.95
CA ASN A 221 -2.63 36.49 -6.92
C ASN A 221 -2.04 35.74 -8.12
N PHE A 222 -0.72 35.61 -8.22
CA PHE A 222 -0.05 35.02 -9.36
C PHE A 222 1.14 34.17 -8.94
N SER A 223 1.08 32.89 -9.27
CA SER A 223 2.18 31.91 -9.14
C SER A 223 2.42 31.21 -10.47
N THR A 224 3.64 30.81 -10.70
CA THR A 224 4.05 30.07 -11.90
C THR A 224 4.67 28.75 -11.44
N ILE A 225 4.21 27.64 -12.02
CA ILE A 225 4.72 26.30 -11.73
C ILE A 225 5.34 25.75 -13.01
N PHE A 226 6.59 25.37 -12.92
CA PHE A 226 7.28 24.56 -13.91
C PHE A 226 7.40 23.14 -13.38
N PHE A 227 7.05 22.14 -14.19
CA PHE A 227 7.20 20.76 -13.79
C PHE A 227 7.71 19.91 -14.96
N TYR A 228 8.40 18.84 -14.60
CA TYR A 228 8.87 17.81 -15.50
C TYR A 228 8.65 16.46 -14.83
N ASP A 229 7.90 15.58 -15.49
CA ASP A 229 7.63 14.21 -15.06
C ASP A 229 8.18 13.25 -16.11
N HIS A 230 8.93 12.27 -15.66
CA HIS A 230 9.44 11.19 -16.51
C HIS A 230 9.21 9.83 -15.87
N LEU A 231 8.70 8.89 -16.68
CA LEU A 231 8.46 7.50 -16.31
C LEU A 231 9.31 6.58 -17.19
N PHE A 232 9.97 5.61 -16.56
CA PHE A 232 10.78 4.59 -17.21
C PHE A 232 10.21 3.19 -16.96
#